data_b075cf739dbfd5776be274a6ddec9bc7
#
_entry.id   b075cf739dbfd5776be274a6ddec9bc7
#
_cell.length_a   1.000
_cell.length_b   1.000
_cell.length_c   1.000
_cell.angle_alpha   90.00
_cell.angle_beta   90.00
_cell.angle_gamma   90.00
#
_symmetry.space_group_name_H-M   'P 1'
#
loop_
_entity.id
_entity.type
_entity.pdbx_description
1 polymer ?
#
loop_
_entity_poly.entity_id
_entity_poly.type
_entity_poly.pdbx_seq_one_letter_code
_entity_poly.pdbx_strand_id
1 'polypeptide(L)'
;MKKLALLCLLAAAGTAAANNTPLPDFSPVAAGQHVVINIPQMRLFLYENGQLKNVYPVAVGKNRTRTPLGNYHIGSKAYNPTWSIPASIRRERAAAGLPEISSIPPGPSNPLGPVFVRLGPPRLGLGIHGTNAPASVPGIRSHGCVRMHSNNALQFARNVRTGASAAVIYQLVSLNADTNNHLWLAAYADPYQQRNLNTTALRQSIDAWSQANGLTANPARINSVLRSRNGRLVCITCQNANARVQGKLQSVAWQNGAAELSRPQAVDASEPLQADEILPEGSAVEALTDGAGSTEIPIPASTRPAPRRRTEPRERPLPATPVQPQDIPLSDTLL
;
A
#
# COMPACT_ATOMS: atom_id res chain seq x y z
N MET A 1 37.39 -48.91 -19.88
CA MET A 1 36.00 -48.53 -20.22
C MET A 1 35.55 -47.49 -19.19
N LYS A 2 35.66 -46.20 -19.51
CA LYS A 2 35.30 -45.10 -18.60
C LYS A 2 33.86 -44.71 -18.88
N LYS A 3 32.94 -44.87 -17.92
CA LYS A 3 31.56 -44.45 -18.00
C LYS A 3 31.47 -42.93 -17.72
N LEU A 4 31.11 -42.15 -18.72
CA LEU A 4 30.86 -40.74 -18.62
C LEU A 4 29.44 -40.58 -18.10
N ALA A 5 29.27 -40.07 -16.88
CA ALA A 5 27.97 -39.73 -16.32
C ALA A 5 27.58 -38.32 -16.78
N LEU A 6 26.57 -38.25 -17.63
CA LEU A 6 25.97 -37.00 -18.13
C LEU A 6 25.04 -36.46 -17.04
N LEU A 7 25.47 -35.41 -16.36
CA LEU A 7 24.66 -34.71 -15.35
C LEU A 7 23.73 -33.72 -16.06
N CYS A 8 22.46 -34.08 -16.26
CA CYS A 8 21.44 -33.16 -16.77
C CYS A 8 21.07 -32.16 -15.65
N LEU A 9 21.58 -30.93 -15.74
CA LEU A 9 21.05 -29.81 -14.99
C LEU A 9 19.64 -29.48 -15.53
N LEU A 10 18.59 -29.89 -14.81
CA LEU A 10 17.25 -29.35 -15.01
C LEU A 10 17.25 -27.90 -14.47
N ALA A 11 17.38 -26.93 -15.37
CA ALA A 11 17.07 -25.56 -15.09
C ALA A 11 15.55 -25.48 -14.83
N ALA A 12 15.15 -25.39 -13.58
CA ALA A 12 13.77 -25.04 -13.20
C ALA A 12 13.51 -23.61 -13.69
N ALA A 13 12.93 -23.48 -14.90
CA ALA A 13 12.35 -22.25 -15.37
C ALA A 13 11.12 -21.96 -14.49
N GLY A 14 11.35 -21.27 -13.39
CA GLY A 14 10.27 -20.67 -12.60
C GLY A 14 9.49 -19.75 -13.53
N THR A 15 8.32 -20.18 -13.99
CA THR A 15 7.35 -19.31 -14.65
C THR A 15 6.93 -18.27 -13.64
N ALA A 16 7.60 -17.10 -13.65
CA ALA A 16 7.08 -15.93 -12.99
C ALA A 16 5.67 -15.70 -13.58
N ALA A 17 4.65 -15.91 -12.78
CA ALA A 17 3.28 -15.60 -13.16
C ALA A 17 3.30 -14.17 -13.71
N ALA A 18 2.93 -14.02 -14.98
CA ALA A 18 2.89 -12.72 -15.64
C ALA A 18 2.03 -11.81 -14.75
N ASN A 19 2.65 -10.76 -14.23
CA ASN A 19 1.97 -9.87 -13.30
C ASN A 19 1.02 -8.99 -14.11
N ASN A 20 -0.21 -9.46 -14.29
CA ASN A 20 -1.26 -8.80 -15.07
C ASN A 20 -1.84 -7.56 -14.34
N THR A 21 -1.13 -7.04 -13.36
CA THR A 21 -1.55 -5.83 -12.67
C THR A 21 -1.30 -4.63 -13.57
N PRO A 22 -2.33 -3.83 -13.88
CA PRO A 22 -2.17 -2.60 -14.66
C PRO A 22 -1.16 -1.67 -13.99
N LEU A 23 -0.23 -1.13 -14.78
CA LEU A 23 0.78 -0.18 -14.30
C LEU A 23 0.22 1.24 -14.42
N PRO A 24 0.44 2.11 -13.43
CA PRO A 24 0.08 3.51 -13.53
C PRO A 24 0.94 4.21 -14.59
N ASP A 25 0.45 5.34 -15.12
CA ASP A 25 1.24 6.26 -15.95
C ASP A 25 2.28 6.95 -15.06
N PHE A 26 3.37 6.26 -14.86
CA PHE A 26 4.44 6.68 -13.98
C PHE A 26 5.79 6.12 -14.45
N SER A 27 6.81 6.96 -14.48
CA SER A 27 8.19 6.52 -14.68
C SER A 27 8.97 6.51 -13.40
N PRO A 28 9.40 5.32 -13.01
CA PRO A 28 10.31 5.21 -11.88
C PRO A 28 11.67 5.81 -12.26
N VAL A 29 12.37 6.36 -11.25
CA VAL A 29 13.76 6.80 -11.40
C VAL A 29 14.64 5.67 -11.94
N ALA A 30 15.58 6.03 -12.82
CA ALA A 30 16.46 5.04 -13.47
C ALA A 30 17.43 4.37 -12.48
N ALA A 31 17.73 5.00 -11.36
CA ALA A 31 18.62 4.47 -10.33
C ALA A 31 17.96 4.52 -8.95
N GLY A 32 18.26 3.54 -8.11
CA GLY A 32 17.73 3.43 -6.75
C GLY A 32 16.33 2.83 -6.68
N GLN A 33 15.66 3.04 -5.55
CA GLN A 33 14.31 2.53 -5.32
C GLN A 33 13.28 3.64 -5.37
N HIS A 34 12.10 3.31 -5.89
CA HIS A 34 10.96 4.20 -5.94
C HIS A 34 9.67 3.47 -5.57
N VAL A 35 8.86 4.09 -4.72
CA VAL A 35 7.56 3.57 -4.31
C VAL A 35 6.47 4.42 -4.95
N VAL A 36 5.50 3.79 -5.62
CA VAL A 36 4.33 4.48 -6.17
C VAL A 36 3.08 3.91 -5.52
N ILE A 37 2.23 4.77 -4.98
CA ILE A 37 0.94 4.40 -4.41
C ILE A 37 -0.14 5.07 -5.25
N ASN A 38 -0.88 4.29 -6.05
CA ASN A 38 -2.02 4.83 -6.78
C ASN A 38 -3.32 4.58 -6.00
N ILE A 39 -3.90 5.65 -5.47
CA ILE A 39 -5.09 5.59 -4.59
C ILE A 39 -6.29 4.93 -5.27
N PRO A 40 -6.74 5.34 -6.49
CA PRO A 40 -7.89 4.70 -7.12
C PRO A 40 -7.71 3.22 -7.42
N GLN A 41 -6.48 2.81 -7.66
CA GLN A 41 -6.12 1.43 -7.93
C GLN A 41 -5.97 0.59 -6.65
N MET A 42 -5.78 1.23 -5.49
CA MET A 42 -5.48 0.59 -4.20
C MET A 42 -4.29 -0.37 -4.30
N ARG A 43 -3.21 0.12 -4.94
CA ARG A 43 -1.97 -0.63 -5.15
C ARG A 43 -0.75 0.22 -4.79
N LEU A 44 0.22 -0.45 -4.21
CA LEU A 44 1.57 0.05 -4.01
C LEU A 44 2.51 -0.73 -4.94
N PHE A 45 3.32 -0.03 -5.69
CA PHE A 45 4.34 -0.54 -6.59
C PHE A 45 5.71 -0.21 -6.02
N LEU A 46 6.58 -1.19 -5.91
CA LEU A 46 7.99 -1.01 -5.56
C LEU A 46 8.83 -1.23 -6.81
N TYR A 47 9.51 -0.19 -7.24
CA TYR A 47 10.48 -0.22 -8.34
C TYR A 47 11.90 -0.20 -7.80
N GLU A 48 12.83 -0.79 -8.53
CA GLU A 48 14.27 -0.69 -8.30
C GLU A 48 14.99 -0.59 -9.63
N ASN A 49 15.80 0.45 -9.77
CA ASN A 49 16.54 0.75 -11.01
C ASN A 49 15.62 0.74 -12.25
N GLY A 50 14.50 1.42 -12.16
CA GLY A 50 13.50 1.52 -13.23
C GLY A 50 12.64 0.28 -13.45
N GLN A 51 12.90 -0.84 -12.75
CA GLN A 51 12.16 -2.09 -12.92
C GLN A 51 11.19 -2.36 -11.78
N LEU A 52 9.98 -2.80 -12.11
CA LEU A 52 9.00 -3.24 -11.14
C LEU A 52 9.49 -4.49 -10.40
N LYS A 53 9.58 -4.43 -9.08
CA LYS A 53 9.96 -5.55 -8.20
C LYS A 53 8.77 -6.21 -7.56
N ASN A 54 7.87 -5.41 -6.97
CA ASN A 54 6.71 -5.93 -6.24
C ASN A 54 5.49 -5.03 -6.45
N VAL A 55 4.32 -5.65 -6.36
CA VAL A 55 3.02 -4.95 -6.29
C VAL A 55 2.26 -5.49 -5.09
N TYR A 56 1.73 -4.57 -4.29
CA TYR A 56 0.98 -4.92 -3.08
C TYR A 56 -0.42 -4.31 -3.10
N PRO A 57 -1.46 -5.07 -2.75
CA PRO A 57 -2.76 -4.48 -2.43
C PRO A 57 -2.64 -3.63 -1.16
N VAL A 58 -3.30 -2.47 -1.16
CA VAL A 58 -3.27 -1.55 -0.02
C VAL A 58 -4.66 -1.02 0.32
N ALA A 59 -4.86 -0.64 1.57
CA ALA A 59 -5.96 0.24 1.95
C ALA A 59 -5.41 1.64 2.23
N VAL A 60 -6.20 2.63 1.83
CA VAL A 60 -5.88 4.06 1.92
C VAL A 60 -6.90 4.82 2.76
N GLY A 61 -6.67 6.09 2.99
CA GLY A 61 -7.53 6.96 3.80
C GLY A 61 -8.97 7.04 3.32
N LYS A 62 -9.90 7.21 4.26
CA LYS A 62 -11.32 7.53 3.98
C LYS A 62 -11.42 8.91 3.31
N ASN A 63 -12.56 9.23 2.70
CA ASN A 63 -12.74 10.53 2.06
C ASN A 63 -12.59 11.73 3.02
N ARG A 64 -12.89 11.55 4.31
CA ARG A 64 -12.69 12.58 5.35
C ARG A 64 -11.26 12.66 5.89
N THR A 65 -10.48 11.60 5.72
CA THR A 65 -9.11 11.46 6.21
C THR A 65 -8.26 10.86 5.10
N ARG A 66 -8.13 11.62 4.00
CA ARG A 66 -7.48 11.15 2.77
C ARG A 66 -6.01 10.83 3.01
N THR A 67 -5.49 9.86 2.28
CA THR A 67 -4.04 9.74 2.12
C THR A 67 -3.60 10.90 1.24
N PRO A 68 -2.72 11.82 1.73
CA PRO A 68 -2.34 12.99 0.97
C PRO A 68 -1.53 12.62 -0.27
N LEU A 69 -1.84 13.27 -1.39
CA LEU A 69 -1.07 13.16 -2.63
C LEU A 69 0.25 13.90 -2.49
N GLY A 70 1.25 13.48 -3.25
CA GLY A 70 2.54 14.20 -3.28
C GLY A 70 3.74 13.28 -3.32
N ASN A 71 4.92 13.90 -3.25
CA ASN A 71 6.21 13.24 -3.26
C ASN A 71 6.76 13.15 -1.84
N TYR A 72 7.32 12.00 -1.52
CA TYR A 72 7.78 11.63 -0.19
C TYR A 72 9.11 10.89 -0.26
N HIS A 73 9.68 10.62 0.91
CA HIS A 73 10.75 9.65 1.09
C HIS A 73 10.32 8.61 2.14
N ILE A 74 10.81 7.40 1.97
CA ILE A 74 10.67 6.35 2.96
C ILE A 74 11.59 6.67 4.15
N GLY A 75 11.00 6.78 5.32
CA GLY A 75 11.71 7.09 6.56
C GLY A 75 12.07 5.83 7.36
N SER A 76 12.17 6.02 8.68
CA SER A 76 12.49 4.94 9.64
C SER A 76 11.46 3.82 9.62
N LYS A 77 11.89 2.63 10.05
CA LYS A 77 11.07 1.43 10.17
C LYS A 77 11.01 1.02 11.63
N ALA A 78 9.81 0.84 12.16
CA ALA A 78 9.60 0.31 13.50
C ALA A 78 8.98 -1.09 13.40
N TYR A 79 9.66 -2.09 13.95
CA TYR A 79 9.13 -3.45 14.06
C TYR A 79 8.47 -3.64 15.42
N ASN A 80 7.34 -4.31 15.43
CA ASN A 80 6.48 -4.48 16.61
C ASN A 80 6.24 -3.15 17.35
N PRO A 81 5.73 -2.12 16.63
CA PRO A 81 5.56 -0.79 17.23
C PRO A 81 4.46 -0.79 18.29
N THR A 82 4.61 0.05 19.30
CA THR A 82 3.46 0.52 20.10
C THR A 82 2.71 1.55 19.25
N TRP A 83 1.39 1.45 19.18
CA TRP A 83 0.58 2.45 18.51
C TRP A 83 0.13 3.52 19.50
N SER A 84 0.67 4.72 19.40
CA SER A 84 0.15 5.90 20.09
C SER A 84 -1.09 6.38 19.33
N ILE A 85 -2.24 6.42 20.02
CA ILE A 85 -3.53 6.71 19.37
C ILE A 85 -3.64 8.22 19.11
N PRO A 86 -3.77 8.66 17.84
CA PRO A 86 -3.92 10.06 17.50
C PRO A 86 -5.11 10.73 18.21
N ALA A 87 -4.98 12.01 18.53
CA ALA A 87 -6.00 12.76 19.26
C ALA A 87 -7.37 12.76 18.52
N SER A 88 -7.37 12.79 17.18
CA SER A 88 -8.59 12.66 16.37
C SER A 88 -9.32 11.35 16.64
N ILE A 89 -8.59 10.23 16.63
CA ILE A 89 -9.15 8.89 16.88
C ILE A 89 -9.60 8.77 18.34
N ARG A 90 -8.85 9.34 19.31
CA ARG A 90 -9.30 9.37 20.70
C ARG A 90 -10.63 10.11 20.85
N ARG A 91 -10.80 11.25 20.15
CA ARG A 91 -12.08 11.98 20.14
C ARG A 91 -13.21 11.18 19.50
N GLU A 92 -12.95 10.48 18.38
CA GLU A 92 -13.95 9.59 17.75
C GLU A 92 -14.37 8.47 18.71
N ARG A 93 -13.40 7.85 19.41
CA ARG A 93 -13.67 6.83 20.43
C ARG A 93 -14.49 7.34 21.59
N ALA A 94 -14.15 8.52 22.12
CA ALA A 94 -14.89 9.16 23.19
C ALA A 94 -16.33 9.48 22.76
N ALA A 95 -16.53 10.00 21.55
CA ALA A 95 -17.87 10.25 20.99
C ALA A 95 -18.69 8.96 20.79
N ALA A 96 -18.03 7.82 20.61
CA ALA A 96 -18.66 6.51 20.54
C ALA A 96 -18.85 5.83 21.92
N GLY A 97 -18.54 6.51 23.03
CA GLY A 97 -18.65 5.96 24.40
C GLY A 97 -17.64 4.86 24.72
N LEU A 98 -16.57 4.73 23.94
CA LEU A 98 -15.54 3.72 24.17
C LEU A 98 -14.54 4.16 25.24
N PRO A 99 -13.93 3.22 25.98
CA PRO A 99 -12.94 3.53 27.00
C PRO A 99 -11.79 4.39 26.48
N GLU A 100 -11.32 5.34 27.30
CA GLU A 100 -10.17 6.14 26.98
C GLU A 100 -8.90 5.28 27.03
N ILE A 101 -8.20 5.22 25.90
CA ILE A 101 -6.88 4.60 25.79
C ILE A 101 -5.98 5.51 24.97
N SER A 102 -4.74 5.67 25.40
CA SER A 102 -3.74 6.51 24.72
C SER A 102 -2.85 5.72 23.75
N SER A 103 -2.67 4.42 24.00
CA SER A 103 -1.81 3.58 23.19
C SER A 103 -2.25 2.11 23.20
N ILE A 104 -1.81 1.36 22.19
CA ILE A 104 -1.95 -0.10 22.11
C ILE A 104 -0.54 -0.69 21.98
N PRO A 105 -0.14 -1.62 22.86
CA PRO A 105 1.17 -2.27 22.80
C PRO A 105 1.31 -3.15 21.55
N PRO A 106 2.53 -3.62 21.22
CA PRO A 106 2.73 -4.62 20.19
C PRO A 106 1.86 -5.87 20.41
N GLY A 107 1.37 -6.46 19.33
CA GLY A 107 0.59 -7.69 19.44
C GLY A 107 -0.53 -7.79 18.39
N PRO A 108 -1.34 -8.87 18.47
CA PRO A 108 -2.39 -9.14 17.49
C PRO A 108 -3.49 -8.08 17.43
N SER A 109 -3.74 -7.37 18.53
CA SER A 109 -4.74 -6.29 18.62
C SER A 109 -4.25 -4.94 18.10
N ASN A 110 -2.94 -4.81 17.80
CA ASN A 110 -2.37 -3.55 17.36
C ASN A 110 -2.74 -3.27 15.88
N PRO A 111 -3.44 -2.18 15.58
CA PRO A 111 -3.85 -1.86 14.21
C PRO A 111 -2.70 -1.53 13.25
N LEU A 112 -1.48 -1.22 13.77
CA LEU A 112 -0.30 -1.07 12.92
C LEU A 112 0.28 -2.41 12.46
N GLY A 113 -0.15 -3.52 13.07
CA GLY A 113 0.43 -4.83 12.80
C GLY A 113 1.91 -4.93 13.23
N PRO A 114 2.69 -5.82 12.59
CA PRO A 114 4.04 -6.13 13.04
C PRO A 114 5.10 -5.11 12.59
N VAL A 115 4.77 -4.13 11.73
CA VAL A 115 5.72 -3.15 11.22
C VAL A 115 5.03 -1.88 10.77
N PHE A 116 5.69 -0.76 11.04
CA PHE A 116 5.36 0.58 10.54
C PHE A 116 6.58 1.14 9.81
N VAL A 117 6.40 1.56 8.57
CA VAL A 117 7.40 2.21 7.72
C VAL A 117 6.94 3.64 7.50
N ARG A 118 7.71 4.62 7.96
CA ARG A 118 7.37 6.03 7.85
C ARG A 118 7.32 6.47 6.38
N LEU A 119 6.32 7.26 6.05
CA LEU A 119 6.17 7.90 4.75
C LEU A 119 6.25 9.41 4.92
N GLY A 120 7.32 10.02 4.42
CA GLY A 120 7.57 11.46 4.55
C GLY A 120 8.01 11.91 5.95
N PRO A 121 7.98 13.22 6.23
CA PRO A 121 8.48 13.78 7.49
C PRO A 121 7.62 13.36 8.70
N PRO A 122 8.23 13.25 9.91
CA PRO A 122 7.56 12.80 11.12
C PRO A 122 6.28 13.57 11.47
N ARG A 123 6.25 14.88 11.22
CA ARG A 123 5.10 15.75 11.50
C ARG A 123 3.80 15.35 10.80
N LEU A 124 3.89 14.63 9.68
CA LEU A 124 2.71 14.15 8.95
C LEU A 124 2.04 12.94 9.62
N GLY A 125 2.74 12.22 10.50
CA GLY A 125 2.22 10.98 11.09
C GLY A 125 1.93 9.86 10.08
N LEU A 126 2.31 10.02 8.80
CA LEU A 126 2.02 9.06 7.74
C LEU A 126 2.96 7.86 7.78
N GLY A 127 2.42 6.72 7.42
CA GLY A 127 3.21 5.50 7.26
C GLY A 127 2.52 4.43 6.43
N ILE A 128 3.32 3.42 6.10
CA ILE A 128 2.89 2.18 5.45
C ILE A 128 3.06 1.08 6.49
N HIS A 129 1.99 0.36 6.82
CA HIS A 129 2.01 -0.55 7.97
C HIS A 129 1.15 -1.80 7.76
N GLY A 130 1.32 -2.77 8.62
CA GLY A 130 0.47 -3.96 8.68
C GLY A 130 -0.95 -3.66 9.16
N THR A 131 -1.67 -4.68 9.60
CA THR A 131 -3.03 -4.51 10.12
C THR A 131 -3.45 -5.69 10.99
N ASN A 132 -4.31 -5.42 11.97
CA ASN A 132 -5.09 -6.43 12.70
C ASN A 132 -6.43 -6.74 12.02
N ALA A 133 -6.80 -5.98 10.98
CA ALA A 133 -8.04 -6.16 10.21
C ALA A 133 -7.72 -6.45 8.72
N PRO A 134 -7.27 -7.67 8.37
CA PRO A 134 -6.81 -7.99 7.01
C PRO A 134 -7.90 -7.86 5.95
N ALA A 135 -9.18 -8.08 6.28
CA ALA A 135 -10.31 -7.90 5.37
C ALA A 135 -10.51 -6.44 4.91
N SER A 136 -9.83 -5.47 5.55
CA SER A 136 -9.87 -4.07 5.13
C SER A 136 -8.98 -3.77 3.92
N VAL A 137 -8.14 -4.72 3.48
CA VAL A 137 -7.21 -4.57 2.36
C VAL A 137 -7.62 -5.47 1.19
N PRO A 138 -7.79 -4.92 -0.03
CA PRO A 138 -7.72 -3.50 -0.39
C PRO A 138 -8.97 -2.72 0.01
N GLY A 139 -8.85 -1.38 0.20
CA GLY A 139 -10.02 -0.58 0.55
C GLY A 139 -9.74 0.88 0.85
N ILE A 140 -10.82 1.63 1.13
CA ILE A 140 -10.82 3.03 1.55
C ILE A 140 -11.19 3.03 3.04
N ARG A 141 -10.25 2.76 3.93
CA ARG A 141 -10.54 2.38 5.32
C ARG A 141 -9.72 3.09 6.39
N SER A 142 -8.54 3.63 6.07
CA SER A 142 -7.62 4.19 7.06
C SER A 142 -7.93 5.65 7.40
N HIS A 143 -7.17 6.21 8.36
CA HIS A 143 -7.16 7.62 8.70
C HIS A 143 -5.97 8.37 8.06
N GLY A 144 -5.59 7.98 6.84
CA GLY A 144 -4.53 8.62 6.06
C GLY A 144 -3.34 7.69 5.79
N CYS A 145 -2.93 6.87 6.73
CA CYS A 145 -1.87 5.89 6.53
C CYS A 145 -2.22 4.83 5.47
N VAL A 146 -1.21 4.23 4.88
CA VAL A 146 -1.34 3.15 3.89
C VAL A 146 -1.26 1.80 4.60
N ARG A 147 -2.33 1.04 4.57
CA ARG A 147 -2.45 -0.24 5.25
C ARG A 147 -2.19 -1.40 4.28
N MET A 148 -1.46 -2.40 4.73
CA MET A 148 -1.15 -3.63 3.99
C MET A 148 -1.53 -4.86 4.79
N HIS A 149 -1.70 -6.01 4.13
CA HIS A 149 -1.65 -7.29 4.85
C HIS A 149 -0.31 -7.40 5.59
N SER A 150 -0.31 -7.89 6.83
CA SER A 150 0.86 -7.88 7.71
C SER A 150 2.10 -8.58 7.11
N ASN A 151 1.91 -9.71 6.41
CA ASN A 151 3.00 -10.39 5.72
C ASN A 151 3.59 -9.53 4.58
N ASN A 152 2.73 -8.84 3.83
CA ASN A 152 3.16 -7.93 2.76
C ASN A 152 3.89 -6.72 3.34
N ALA A 153 3.43 -6.17 4.47
CA ALA A 153 4.09 -5.06 5.15
C ALA A 153 5.50 -5.44 5.64
N LEU A 154 5.65 -6.64 6.22
CA LEU A 154 6.96 -7.16 6.60
C LEU A 154 7.88 -7.38 5.38
N GLN A 155 7.35 -7.95 4.29
CA GLN A 155 8.11 -8.12 3.05
C GLN A 155 8.51 -6.76 2.45
N PHE A 156 7.58 -5.82 2.38
CA PHE A 156 7.86 -4.46 1.92
C PHE A 156 8.93 -3.79 2.77
N ALA A 157 8.80 -3.83 4.10
CA ALA A 157 9.77 -3.24 5.02
C ALA A 157 11.19 -3.82 4.89
N ARG A 158 11.30 -5.11 4.59
CA ARG A 158 12.61 -5.74 4.31
C ARG A 158 13.20 -5.30 2.97
N ASN A 159 12.35 -5.12 1.96
CA ASN A 159 12.79 -4.86 0.58
C ASN A 159 13.01 -3.37 0.28
N VAL A 160 12.24 -2.48 0.89
CA VAL A 160 12.39 -1.03 0.66
C VAL A 160 13.56 -0.47 1.49
N ARG A 161 14.31 0.48 0.93
CA ARG A 161 15.39 1.18 1.65
C ARG A 161 14.86 2.48 2.26
N THR A 162 15.35 2.83 3.43
CA THR A 162 15.20 4.18 3.99
C THR A 162 15.85 5.18 3.02
N GLY A 163 15.19 6.33 2.81
CA GLY A 163 15.61 7.32 1.81
C GLY A 163 15.10 7.05 0.39
N ALA A 164 14.49 5.88 0.12
CA ALA A 164 13.86 5.64 -1.18
C ALA A 164 12.80 6.70 -1.47
N SER A 165 12.75 7.21 -2.71
CA SER A 165 11.70 8.13 -3.13
C SER A 165 10.34 7.44 -3.16
N ALA A 166 9.28 8.19 -2.91
CA ALA A 166 7.92 7.68 -2.95
C ALA A 166 6.98 8.73 -3.52
N ALA A 167 5.96 8.29 -4.26
CA ALA A 167 4.89 9.13 -4.77
C ALA A 167 3.53 8.55 -4.42
N VAL A 168 2.63 9.38 -3.91
CA VAL A 168 1.21 9.06 -3.77
C VAL A 168 0.48 9.80 -4.87
N ILE A 169 -0.12 9.05 -5.79
CA ILE A 169 -0.75 9.57 -7.01
C ILE A 169 -2.23 9.23 -7.08
N TYR A 170 -2.96 9.91 -7.95
CA TYR A 170 -4.39 9.72 -8.13
C TYR A 170 -4.76 9.58 -9.60
N GLN A 171 -4.60 8.38 -10.14
CA GLN A 171 -4.87 8.09 -11.55
C GLN A 171 -6.05 7.13 -11.68
N LEU A 172 -7.10 7.61 -12.35
CA LEU A 172 -8.35 6.87 -12.55
C LEU A 172 -8.28 5.85 -13.68
N VAL A 173 -7.17 5.84 -14.44
CA VAL A 173 -6.96 4.98 -15.61
C VAL A 173 -5.51 4.52 -15.65
N SER A 174 -5.30 3.29 -16.09
CA SER A 174 -4.00 2.77 -16.53
C SER A 174 -4.09 2.36 -18.00
N LEU A 175 -3.16 2.87 -18.80
CA LEU A 175 -2.98 2.49 -20.21
C LEU A 175 -1.64 1.75 -20.31
N ASN A 176 -1.68 0.52 -20.83
CA ASN A 176 -0.50 -0.34 -20.87
C ASN A 176 -0.36 -1.04 -22.21
N ALA A 177 0.87 -1.34 -22.63
CA ALA A 177 1.15 -2.23 -23.74
C ALA A 177 1.73 -3.55 -23.24
N ASP A 178 1.41 -4.66 -23.92
CA ASP A 178 2.05 -5.95 -23.70
C ASP A 178 3.21 -6.18 -24.69
N THR A 179 3.91 -7.30 -24.57
CA THR A 179 5.06 -7.60 -25.43
C THR A 179 4.69 -7.81 -26.91
N ASN A 180 3.42 -8.00 -27.24
CA ASN A 180 2.92 -8.09 -28.61
C ASN A 180 2.38 -6.75 -29.12
N ASN A 181 2.67 -5.66 -28.43
CA ASN A 181 2.19 -4.31 -28.71
C ASN A 181 0.66 -4.18 -28.71
N HIS A 182 -0.06 -5.07 -28.02
CA HIS A 182 -1.49 -4.84 -27.80
C HIS A 182 -1.69 -3.80 -26.68
N LEU A 183 -2.67 -2.93 -26.89
CA LEU A 183 -3.00 -1.88 -25.93
C LEU A 183 -4.10 -2.34 -24.98
N TRP A 184 -3.85 -2.13 -23.69
CA TRP A 184 -4.69 -2.56 -22.59
C TRP A 184 -5.11 -1.38 -21.74
N LEU A 185 -6.39 -1.33 -21.39
CA LEU A 185 -7.00 -0.25 -20.61
C LEU A 185 -7.63 -0.82 -19.33
N ALA A 186 -7.37 -0.16 -18.20
CA ALA A 186 -8.11 -0.36 -16.96
C ALA A 186 -8.58 0.98 -16.41
N ALA A 187 -9.80 1.05 -15.86
CA ALA A 187 -10.33 2.23 -15.22
C ALA A 187 -10.80 1.89 -13.80
N TYR A 188 -10.63 2.82 -12.88
CA TYR A 188 -10.90 2.67 -11.45
C TYR A 188 -12.01 3.61 -10.99
N ALA A 189 -12.71 3.22 -9.92
CA ALA A 189 -13.60 4.12 -9.22
C ALA A 189 -12.86 5.38 -8.74
N ASP A 190 -13.59 6.45 -8.52
CA ASP A 190 -13.06 7.72 -8.04
C ASP A 190 -13.40 7.89 -6.54
N PRO A 191 -12.59 7.33 -5.63
CA PRO A 191 -12.93 7.24 -4.21
C PRO A 191 -12.97 8.59 -3.51
N TYR A 192 -12.22 9.58 -4.00
CA TYR A 192 -12.20 10.92 -3.43
C TYR A 192 -12.98 11.93 -4.25
N GLN A 193 -13.70 11.48 -5.30
CA GLN A 193 -14.55 12.29 -6.16
C GLN A 193 -13.81 13.49 -6.80
N GLN A 194 -12.54 13.30 -7.14
CA GLN A 194 -11.70 14.36 -7.75
C GLN A 194 -12.12 14.70 -9.18
N ARG A 195 -12.80 13.77 -9.88
CA ARG A 195 -13.30 13.98 -11.25
C ARG A 195 -12.23 14.47 -12.24
N ASN A 196 -10.97 14.09 -12.00
CA ASN A 196 -9.78 14.58 -12.70
C ASN A 196 -9.40 13.77 -13.96
N LEU A 197 -10.28 12.90 -14.46
CA LEU A 197 -10.01 12.12 -15.66
C LEU A 197 -10.15 12.98 -16.92
N ASN A 198 -9.03 13.27 -17.58
CA ASN A 198 -9.01 13.88 -18.90
C ASN A 198 -9.25 12.81 -19.98
N THR A 199 -10.52 12.61 -20.35
CA THR A 199 -10.90 11.62 -21.36
C THR A 199 -10.45 12.00 -22.77
N THR A 200 -10.26 13.27 -23.06
CA THR A 200 -9.75 13.75 -24.36
C THR A 200 -8.28 13.35 -24.52
N ALA A 201 -7.44 13.68 -23.54
CA ALA A 201 -6.02 13.28 -23.55
C ALA A 201 -5.85 11.76 -23.62
N LEU A 202 -6.66 11.00 -22.86
CA LEU A 202 -6.65 9.55 -22.91
C LEU A 202 -6.95 9.01 -24.33
N ARG A 203 -7.99 9.53 -24.99
CA ARG A 203 -8.36 9.10 -26.35
C ARG A 203 -7.29 9.47 -27.35
N GLN A 204 -6.74 10.68 -27.28
CA GLN A 204 -5.63 11.10 -28.12
C GLN A 204 -4.42 10.16 -27.99
N SER A 205 -4.08 9.76 -26.77
CA SER A 205 -2.99 8.81 -26.52
C SER A 205 -3.29 7.41 -27.05
N ILE A 206 -4.53 6.95 -26.92
CA ILE A 206 -4.96 5.67 -27.48
C ILE A 206 -4.85 5.68 -29.02
N ASP A 207 -5.33 6.75 -29.65
CA ASP A 207 -5.32 6.90 -31.11
C ASP A 207 -3.87 7.01 -31.63
N ALA A 208 -3.04 7.84 -30.99
CA ALA A 208 -1.63 8.00 -31.36
C ALA A 208 -0.85 6.68 -31.23
N TRP A 209 -1.05 5.95 -30.11
CA TRP A 209 -0.45 4.62 -29.95
C TRP A 209 -0.87 3.65 -31.03
N SER A 210 -2.19 3.56 -31.25
CA SER A 210 -2.75 2.62 -32.21
C SER A 210 -2.22 2.88 -33.62
N GLN A 211 -2.18 4.14 -34.05
CA GLN A 211 -1.64 4.54 -35.35
C GLN A 211 -0.15 4.18 -35.48
N ALA A 212 0.66 4.50 -34.47
CA ALA A 212 2.10 4.22 -34.45
C ALA A 212 2.41 2.72 -34.53
N ASN A 213 1.50 1.86 -34.10
CA ASN A 213 1.67 0.40 -34.10
C ASN A 213 0.85 -0.31 -35.19
N GLY A 214 0.21 0.43 -36.11
CA GLY A 214 -0.63 -0.15 -37.17
C GLY A 214 -1.86 -0.89 -36.65
N LEU A 215 -2.39 -0.47 -35.49
CA LEU A 215 -3.51 -1.10 -34.80
C LEU A 215 -4.73 -0.18 -34.82
N THR A 216 -5.91 -0.77 -34.54
CA THR A 216 -7.15 -0.03 -34.36
C THR A 216 -7.71 -0.32 -32.98
N ALA A 217 -7.95 0.72 -32.20
CA ALA A 217 -8.59 0.59 -30.90
C ALA A 217 -10.12 0.46 -31.05
N ASN A 218 -10.73 -0.40 -30.23
CA ASN A 218 -12.18 -0.63 -30.23
C ASN A 218 -12.91 0.37 -29.32
N PRO A 219 -13.70 1.32 -29.90
CA PRO A 219 -14.35 2.36 -29.11
C PRO A 219 -15.39 1.83 -28.10
N ALA A 220 -16.08 0.73 -28.47
CA ALA A 220 -17.09 0.14 -27.59
C ALA A 220 -16.44 -0.45 -26.32
N ARG A 221 -15.27 -1.10 -26.46
CA ARG A 221 -14.51 -1.61 -25.31
C ARG A 221 -13.99 -0.48 -24.44
N ILE A 222 -13.42 0.58 -25.03
CA ILE A 222 -13.00 1.78 -24.30
C ILE A 222 -14.15 2.35 -23.47
N ASN A 223 -15.30 2.58 -24.10
CA ASN A 223 -16.49 3.11 -23.43
C ASN A 223 -16.98 2.17 -22.31
N SER A 224 -16.94 0.87 -22.51
CA SER A 224 -17.30 -0.13 -21.49
C SER A 224 -16.39 -0.05 -20.27
N VAL A 225 -15.09 0.01 -20.46
CA VAL A 225 -14.09 0.12 -19.38
C VAL A 225 -14.30 1.41 -18.60
N LEU A 226 -14.44 2.54 -19.29
CA LEU A 226 -14.61 3.86 -18.68
C LEU A 226 -15.94 4.00 -17.90
N ARG A 227 -16.99 3.25 -18.28
CA ARG A 227 -18.23 3.19 -17.51
C ARG A 227 -18.15 2.25 -16.30
N SER A 228 -17.56 1.07 -16.48
CA SER A 228 -17.54 0.03 -15.44
C SER A 228 -16.62 0.37 -14.27
N ARG A 229 -15.47 1.00 -14.52
CA ARG A 229 -14.46 1.43 -13.52
C ARG A 229 -14.16 0.39 -12.45
N ASN A 230 -14.13 -0.88 -12.84
CA ASN A 230 -13.96 -2.02 -11.93
C ASN A 230 -12.51 -2.50 -11.82
N GLY A 231 -11.57 -1.78 -12.42
CA GLY A 231 -10.13 -2.08 -12.39
C GLY A 231 -9.70 -3.27 -13.26
N ARG A 232 -10.63 -3.88 -14.03
CA ARG A 232 -10.27 -4.99 -14.94
C ARG A 232 -9.48 -4.46 -16.12
N LEU A 233 -8.40 -5.18 -16.42
CA LEU A 233 -7.59 -4.92 -17.61
C LEU A 233 -8.28 -5.52 -18.86
N VAL A 234 -8.52 -4.70 -19.84
CA VAL A 234 -9.22 -5.08 -21.08
C VAL A 234 -8.36 -4.70 -22.28
N CYS A 235 -8.12 -5.65 -23.17
CA CYS A 235 -7.44 -5.34 -24.43
C CYS A 235 -8.36 -4.53 -25.35
N ILE A 236 -7.92 -3.35 -25.73
CA ILE A 236 -8.70 -2.44 -26.59
C ILE A 236 -8.30 -2.52 -28.05
N THR A 237 -7.16 -3.15 -28.40
CA THR A 237 -6.69 -3.35 -29.78
C THR A 237 -6.70 -4.80 -30.25
N CYS A 238 -6.92 -5.78 -29.34
CA CYS A 238 -6.99 -7.19 -29.72
C CYS A 238 -8.25 -7.49 -30.52
N GLN A 239 -8.16 -8.41 -31.48
CA GLN A 239 -9.34 -8.93 -32.18
C GLN A 239 -10.27 -9.67 -31.20
N ASN A 240 -9.72 -10.57 -30.39
CA ASN A 240 -10.48 -11.32 -29.38
C ASN A 240 -10.68 -10.51 -28.09
N ALA A 241 -11.92 -10.39 -27.64
CA ALA A 241 -12.26 -9.69 -26.38
C ALA A 241 -11.72 -10.41 -25.11
N ASN A 242 -11.50 -11.73 -25.21
CA ASN A 242 -10.97 -12.56 -24.11
C ASN A 242 -9.45 -12.78 -24.20
N ALA A 243 -8.75 -11.94 -24.98
CA ALA A 243 -7.30 -12.00 -25.07
C ALA A 243 -6.67 -11.94 -23.67
N ARG A 244 -5.51 -12.56 -23.52
CA ARG A 244 -4.70 -12.51 -22.30
C ARG A 244 -3.46 -11.70 -22.55
N VAL A 245 -2.98 -10.98 -21.55
CA VAL A 245 -1.71 -10.26 -21.60
C VAL A 245 -0.58 -11.22 -21.98
N GLN A 246 0.23 -10.80 -22.92
CA GLN A 246 1.40 -11.54 -23.35
C GLN A 246 2.66 -10.88 -22.74
N GLY A 247 3.42 -11.66 -21.98
CA GLY A 247 4.65 -11.19 -21.34
C GLY A 247 4.41 -10.12 -20.27
N LYS A 248 5.27 -9.10 -20.27
CA LYS A 248 5.23 -8.02 -19.26
C LYS A 248 4.47 -6.81 -19.81
N LEU A 249 3.66 -6.21 -18.95
CA LEU A 249 3.06 -4.92 -19.23
C LEU A 249 4.10 -3.79 -19.12
N GLN A 250 3.96 -2.81 -20.00
CA GLN A 250 4.67 -1.53 -19.97
C GLN A 250 3.64 -0.41 -19.85
N SER A 251 3.92 0.60 -19.04
CA SER A 251 3.06 1.78 -18.93
C SER A 251 3.16 2.58 -20.23
N VAL A 252 2.01 3.04 -20.71
CA VAL A 252 1.89 3.98 -21.84
C VAL A 252 1.40 5.31 -21.29
N ALA A 253 2.17 6.37 -21.52
CA ALA A 253 1.83 7.71 -21.08
C ALA A 253 0.56 8.20 -21.79
N TRP A 254 -0.33 8.85 -21.03
CA TRP A 254 -1.60 9.34 -21.59
C TRP A 254 -2.05 10.69 -21.04
N GLN A 255 -1.51 11.13 -19.90
CA GLN A 255 -2.04 12.32 -19.20
C GLN A 255 -1.93 13.59 -20.03
N ASN A 256 -0.93 13.70 -20.90
CA ASN A 256 -0.67 14.85 -21.76
C ASN A 256 -1.20 14.67 -23.19
N GLY A 257 -1.94 13.61 -23.48
CA GLY A 257 -2.43 13.31 -24.83
C GLY A 257 -1.37 12.78 -25.80
N ALA A 258 -0.16 12.54 -25.32
CA ALA A 258 0.92 11.96 -26.09
C ALA A 258 1.11 10.49 -25.70
N ALA A 259 1.10 9.59 -26.66
CA ALA A 259 1.47 8.18 -26.47
C ALA A 259 2.99 8.03 -26.59
N GLU A 260 3.73 8.74 -25.77
CA GLU A 260 5.17 8.60 -25.76
C GLU A 260 5.57 7.26 -25.14
N LEU A 261 6.30 6.46 -25.90
CA LEU A 261 7.02 5.28 -25.41
C LEU A 261 8.24 5.68 -24.58
N SER A 262 8.58 6.98 -24.57
CA SER A 262 9.64 7.54 -23.77
C SER A 262 9.28 7.44 -22.29
N ARG A 263 10.26 7.06 -21.48
CA ARG A 263 10.16 7.07 -20.03
C ARG A 263 9.61 8.41 -19.58
N PRO A 264 8.47 8.46 -18.84
CA PRO A 264 8.00 9.67 -18.24
C PRO A 264 9.12 10.26 -17.37
N GLN A 265 9.21 11.58 -17.26
CA GLN A 265 10.23 12.26 -16.46
C GLN A 265 10.17 11.78 -15.00
N ALA A 266 11.33 11.58 -14.40
CA ALA A 266 11.43 11.29 -12.98
C ALA A 266 10.69 12.40 -12.21
N VAL A 267 9.76 12.00 -11.35
CA VAL A 267 9.10 12.95 -10.44
C VAL A 267 10.19 13.52 -9.53
N ASP A 268 10.37 14.83 -9.57
CA ASP A 268 11.34 15.49 -8.68
C ASP A 268 10.84 15.38 -7.23
N ALA A 269 11.56 14.59 -6.45
CA ALA A 269 11.24 14.37 -5.04
C ALA A 269 11.51 15.58 -4.15
N SER A 270 12.02 16.68 -4.72
CA SER A 270 12.41 17.89 -4.00
C SER A 270 11.32 18.95 -3.91
N GLU A 271 10.20 18.84 -4.64
CA GLU A 271 9.11 19.79 -4.49
C GLU A 271 8.48 19.73 -3.09
N PRO A 272 8.38 20.85 -2.37
CA PRO A 272 7.74 20.87 -1.08
C PRO A 272 6.24 20.60 -1.22
N LEU A 273 5.71 19.72 -0.38
CA LEU A 273 4.27 19.46 -0.24
C LEU A 273 3.53 20.78 -0.03
N GLN A 274 2.53 21.06 -0.84
CA GLN A 274 1.63 22.21 -0.58
C GLN A 274 0.97 22.00 0.78
N ALA A 275 1.18 22.97 1.66
CA ALA A 275 0.83 22.87 3.09
C ALA A 275 -0.69 22.81 3.40
N ASP A 276 -1.53 23.09 2.41
CA ASP A 276 -2.96 23.35 2.62
C ASP A 276 -3.86 22.08 2.67
N GLU A 277 -3.33 20.90 2.40
CA GLU A 277 -4.06 19.62 2.55
C GLU A 277 -3.62 18.79 3.75
N ILE A 278 -2.94 19.39 4.71
CA ILE A 278 -2.41 18.70 5.89
C ILE A 278 -3.55 18.35 6.84
N LEU A 279 -3.57 17.11 7.26
CA LEU A 279 -4.42 16.61 8.35
C LEU A 279 -4.37 17.58 9.55
N PRO A 280 -5.48 17.81 10.26
CA PRO A 280 -5.49 18.68 11.43
C PRO A 280 -4.43 18.26 12.43
N GLU A 281 -3.75 19.24 12.99
CA GLU A 281 -2.71 19.07 14.01
C GLU A 281 -3.10 18.04 15.06
N GLY A 282 -2.29 17.03 15.27
CA GLY A 282 -2.52 16.03 16.32
C GLY A 282 -2.27 14.57 15.94
N SER A 283 -1.84 14.26 14.74
CA SER A 283 -1.40 12.89 14.40
C SER A 283 0.08 12.69 14.74
N ALA A 284 0.47 13.02 15.96
CA ALA A 284 1.81 12.73 16.43
C ALA A 284 1.95 11.23 16.70
N VAL A 285 2.63 10.53 15.80
CA VAL A 285 3.44 9.40 16.24
C VAL A 285 4.65 10.06 16.89
N GLU A 286 4.72 10.05 18.22
CA GLU A 286 5.89 10.56 18.93
C GLU A 286 7.15 9.94 18.32
N ALA A 287 8.11 10.80 18.08
CA ALA A 287 9.38 10.44 17.48
C ALA A 287 10.03 9.32 18.30
N LEU A 288 10.17 8.15 17.69
CA LEU A 288 11.19 7.21 18.10
C LEU A 288 12.51 7.88 17.68
N THR A 289 13.11 8.62 18.60
CA THR A 289 14.45 9.19 18.44
C THR A 289 15.42 8.02 18.35
N ASP A 290 16.18 7.98 17.26
CA ASP A 290 17.42 7.20 17.17
C ASP A 290 18.42 7.76 18.19
N GLY A 291 18.37 7.22 19.40
CA GLY A 291 19.35 7.45 20.45
C GLY A 291 20.36 6.28 20.43
N ALA A 292 21.29 6.29 19.50
CA ALA A 292 22.54 5.56 19.67
C ALA A 292 23.42 6.37 20.64
N GLY A 293 23.25 6.12 21.94
CA GLY A 293 24.11 6.63 23.00
C GLY A 293 24.30 5.54 24.01
N SER A 294 25.39 4.78 23.90
CA SER A 294 25.91 3.93 24.97
C SER A 294 26.22 4.79 26.19
N THR A 295 25.41 4.68 27.21
CA THR A 295 25.81 5.06 28.58
C THR A 295 25.35 3.95 29.51
N GLU A 296 26.32 3.24 30.06
CA GLU A 296 26.16 2.30 31.17
C GLU A 296 25.47 3.01 32.32
N ILE A 297 24.33 2.49 32.76
CA ILE A 297 23.70 2.87 34.02
C ILE A 297 24.04 1.80 35.05
N PRO A 298 24.58 2.17 36.22
CA PRO A 298 24.94 1.20 37.27
C PRO A 298 23.69 0.57 37.88
N ILE A 299 23.73 -0.75 38.07
CA ILE A 299 22.69 -1.55 38.71
C ILE A 299 22.70 -1.27 40.21
N PRO A 300 21.60 -0.80 40.85
CA PRO A 300 21.52 -0.79 42.29
C PRO A 300 21.16 -2.18 42.84
N ALA A 301 21.86 -2.53 43.94
CA ALA A 301 21.83 -3.80 44.60
C ALA A 301 20.43 -4.26 45.04
N SER A 302 20.20 -5.55 44.85
CA SER A 302 19.05 -6.34 45.27
C SER A 302 18.80 -6.22 46.78
N THR A 303 17.61 -5.76 47.17
CA THR A 303 17.03 -6.04 48.48
C THR A 303 15.85 -7.01 48.34
N ARG A 304 16.07 -8.18 48.87
CA ARG A 304 15.14 -9.31 48.94
C ARG A 304 14.03 -9.04 49.97
N PRO A 305 12.74 -9.11 49.69
CA PRO A 305 11.73 -9.17 50.74
C PRO A 305 11.48 -10.61 51.19
N ALA A 306 11.24 -10.74 52.50
CA ALA A 306 11.02 -11.97 53.27
C ALA A 306 9.66 -12.66 52.91
N PRO A 307 9.51 -13.97 53.22
CA PRO A 307 8.36 -14.77 52.81
C PRO A 307 7.11 -14.48 53.64
N ARG A 308 5.97 -14.23 52.97
CA ARG A 308 4.67 -14.14 53.60
C ARG A 308 3.99 -15.49 53.73
N ARG A 309 3.40 -15.68 54.92
CA ARG A 309 2.68 -16.82 55.47
C ARG A 309 1.54 -17.31 54.55
N ARG A 310 1.46 -18.63 54.47
CA ARG A 310 0.39 -19.42 53.85
C ARG A 310 -0.88 -19.32 54.65
N THR A 311 -2.00 -18.93 54.05
CA THR A 311 -3.36 -19.12 54.59
C THR A 311 -4.14 -20.05 53.64
N GLU A 312 -4.91 -20.95 54.25
CA GLU A 312 -5.62 -22.08 53.67
C GLU A 312 -6.80 -21.71 52.73
N PRO A 313 -7.31 -22.67 51.95
CA PRO A 313 -8.18 -22.38 50.83
C PRO A 313 -9.65 -22.26 51.25
N ARG A 314 -10.33 -21.25 50.68
CA ARG A 314 -11.79 -21.12 50.77
C ARG A 314 -12.43 -21.77 49.53
N GLU A 315 -13.47 -22.53 49.74
CA GLU A 315 -14.25 -23.34 48.82
C GLU A 315 -14.72 -22.59 47.56
N ARG A 316 -14.74 -23.33 46.48
CA ARG A 316 -15.13 -22.92 45.13
C ARG A 316 -16.66 -23.07 44.95
N PRO A 317 -17.40 -22.04 44.49
CA PRO A 317 -18.74 -22.24 43.96
C PRO A 317 -18.70 -22.87 42.55
N LEU A 318 -19.69 -23.72 42.27
CA LEU A 318 -19.89 -24.48 41.03
C LEU A 318 -20.09 -23.59 39.80
N PRO A 319 -19.79 -24.10 38.59
CA PRO A 319 -19.78 -23.29 37.36
C PRO A 319 -21.22 -23.02 36.88
N ALA A 320 -21.46 -21.77 36.50
CA ALA A 320 -22.62 -21.37 35.74
C ALA A 320 -22.50 -21.81 34.26
N THR A 321 -23.60 -22.22 33.71
CA THR A 321 -23.82 -22.70 32.34
C THR A 321 -23.28 -21.71 31.29
N PRO A 322 -22.70 -22.19 30.18
CA PRO A 322 -22.21 -21.28 29.12
C PRO A 322 -23.40 -20.68 28.37
N VAL A 323 -23.45 -19.35 28.39
CA VAL A 323 -24.29 -18.55 27.49
C VAL A 323 -23.59 -18.53 26.13
N GLN A 324 -24.28 -18.96 25.07
CA GLN A 324 -23.81 -18.84 23.70
C GLN A 324 -23.56 -17.37 23.34
N PRO A 325 -22.50 -17.05 22.60
CA PRO A 325 -22.28 -15.70 22.09
C PRO A 325 -23.34 -15.39 21.04
N GLN A 326 -24.20 -14.44 21.33
CA GLN A 326 -25.00 -13.79 20.28
C GLN A 326 -24.06 -12.93 19.46
N ASP A 327 -24.17 -13.05 18.16
CA ASP A 327 -23.45 -12.28 17.13
C ASP A 327 -23.64 -10.78 17.36
N ILE A 328 -22.64 -10.14 17.92
CA ILE A 328 -22.54 -8.68 17.91
C ILE A 328 -21.90 -8.30 16.59
N PRO A 329 -22.57 -7.55 15.70
CA PRO A 329 -21.95 -7.10 14.47
C PRO A 329 -20.81 -6.15 14.83
N LEU A 330 -19.59 -6.56 14.51
CA LEU A 330 -18.41 -5.70 14.56
C LEU A 330 -18.63 -4.54 13.58
N SER A 331 -18.95 -3.40 14.11
CA SER A 331 -19.02 -2.18 13.30
C SER A 331 -17.60 -1.81 12.86
N ASP A 332 -17.32 -2.05 11.59
CA ASP A 332 -16.05 -1.77 10.87
C ASP A 332 -15.68 -0.26 10.82
N THR A 333 -16.28 0.55 11.66
CA THR A 333 -16.28 2.00 11.49
C THR A 333 -15.23 2.74 12.34
N LEU A 334 -14.51 2.07 13.23
CA LEU A 334 -13.67 2.76 14.23
C LEU A 334 -12.19 2.34 14.28
N LEU A 335 -11.66 1.71 13.22
CA LEU A 335 -10.21 1.47 13.11
C LEU A 335 -9.64 1.94 11.78
#